data_95000b9adf3d1f70ab4cb50e8a36418c
#
_entry.id   95000b9adf3d1f70ab4cb50e8a36418c
#
_cell.length_a   1.000
_cell.length_b   1.000
_cell.length_c   1.000
_cell.angle_alpha   90.00
_cell.angle_beta   90.00
_cell.angle_gamma   90.00
#
_symmetry.space_group_name_H-M   'P 1'
#
loop_
_entity.id
_entity.type
_entity.pdbx_description
1 polymer ?
#
loop_
_entity_poly.entity_id
_entity_poly.type
_entity_poly.pdbx_seq_one_letter_code
_entity_poly.pdbx_strand_id
1 'polypeptide(L)'
;MRGYVKLITEKAPGKLYIAGEYAVVENGYPAILVALDQFVTCSIEESAAEVGKIISRQYHNNALQWYRLGEQMVVDNRDNPFSYILSAIKVTEEYARSFARELRIFDLHIDSQLDSDSGKKYGLGSSAAVTVATVKALCHFYNLPVTKDEIFKLAAIAHFEVQGNGSLGDVAASVYG
;
A
#
# COMPACT_ATOMS: atom_id res chain seq x y z
N MET A 1 6.86 -6.32 -31.78
CA MET A 1 5.80 -7.03 -30.99
C MET A 1 5.61 -6.26 -29.70
N ARG A 2 4.47 -5.63 -29.49
CA ARG A 2 4.13 -5.05 -28.18
C ARG A 2 3.82 -6.24 -27.26
N GLY A 3 4.72 -6.51 -26.31
CA GLY A 3 4.46 -7.51 -25.27
C GLY A 3 3.18 -7.16 -24.53
N TYR A 4 2.38 -8.14 -24.17
CA TYR A 4 1.23 -7.96 -23.29
C TYR A 4 1.73 -7.38 -21.97
N VAL A 5 1.40 -6.12 -21.68
CA VAL A 5 1.63 -5.53 -20.37
C VAL A 5 0.73 -6.28 -19.39
N LYS A 6 1.32 -7.01 -18.45
CA LYS A 6 0.57 -7.80 -17.48
C LYS A 6 0.06 -6.88 -16.39
N LEU A 7 -1.24 -6.59 -16.41
CA LEU A 7 -1.90 -5.91 -15.29
C LEU A 7 -1.99 -6.86 -14.09
N ILE A 8 -1.46 -6.45 -12.96
CA ILE A 8 -1.54 -7.16 -11.69
C ILE A 8 -2.48 -6.38 -10.79
N THR A 9 -3.42 -7.08 -10.16
CA THR A 9 -4.41 -6.47 -9.25
C THR A 9 -4.41 -7.23 -7.94
N GLU A 10 -4.22 -6.51 -6.84
CA GLU A 10 -4.26 -7.01 -5.48
C GLU A 10 -5.21 -6.17 -4.64
N LYS A 11 -5.73 -6.78 -3.59
CA LYS A 11 -6.65 -6.10 -2.67
C LYS A 11 -6.33 -6.39 -1.21
N ALA A 12 -6.72 -5.46 -0.35
CA ALA A 12 -6.64 -5.62 1.10
C ALA A 12 -7.92 -5.07 1.76
N PRO A 13 -8.48 -5.78 2.74
CA PRO A 13 -9.70 -5.37 3.43
C PRO A 13 -9.43 -4.20 4.39
N GLY A 14 -10.48 -3.41 4.64
CA GLY A 14 -10.53 -2.54 5.79
C GLY A 14 -10.71 -3.33 7.09
N LYS A 15 -10.78 -2.61 8.20
CA LYS A 15 -10.94 -3.18 9.54
C LYS A 15 -11.93 -2.39 10.38
N LEU A 16 -12.46 -3.07 11.41
CA LEU A 16 -13.20 -2.45 12.50
C LEU A 16 -12.72 -3.03 13.84
N TYR A 17 -12.45 -2.16 14.81
CA TYR A 17 -12.25 -2.58 16.19
C TYR A 17 -13.60 -2.90 16.83
N ILE A 18 -13.73 -4.10 17.39
CA ILE A 18 -14.89 -4.51 18.18
C ILE A 18 -14.66 -4.14 19.65
N ALA A 19 -13.42 -4.32 20.13
CA ALA A 19 -13.01 -3.98 21.49
C ALA A 19 -11.49 -3.74 21.57
N GLY A 20 -11.06 -2.95 22.55
CA GLY A 20 -9.65 -2.77 22.90
C GLY A 20 -8.87 -1.80 22.03
N GLU A 21 -9.52 -0.96 21.20
CA GLU A 21 -8.86 -0.04 20.26
C GLU A 21 -7.77 0.84 20.90
N TYR A 22 -8.05 1.38 22.08
CA TYR A 22 -7.09 2.24 22.80
C TYR A 22 -6.21 1.45 23.75
N ALA A 23 -6.71 0.36 24.32
CA ALA A 23 -5.96 -0.45 25.27
C ALA A 23 -4.80 -1.19 24.61
N VAL A 24 -4.95 -1.62 23.36
CA VAL A 24 -3.96 -2.42 22.62
C VAL A 24 -2.64 -1.67 22.34
N VAL A 25 -2.58 -0.36 22.51
CA VAL A 25 -1.33 0.40 22.41
C VAL A 25 -0.44 0.22 23.64
N GLU A 26 -1.02 -0.22 24.75
CA GLU A 26 -0.29 -0.59 25.96
C GLU A 26 0.08 -2.06 25.93
N ASN A 27 1.32 -2.39 26.32
CA ASN A 27 1.82 -3.78 26.31
C ASN A 27 0.97 -4.69 27.19
N GLY A 28 0.54 -5.81 26.60
CA GLY A 28 -0.20 -6.85 27.31
C GLY A 28 -1.73 -6.73 27.27
N TYR A 29 -2.27 -5.68 26.68
CA TYR A 29 -3.71 -5.54 26.51
C TYR A 29 -4.16 -6.06 25.14
N PRO A 30 -5.17 -6.96 25.08
CA PRO A 30 -5.67 -7.48 23.82
C PRO A 30 -6.65 -6.54 23.13
N ALA A 31 -6.82 -6.70 21.84
CA ALA A 31 -7.91 -6.12 21.06
C ALA A 31 -8.59 -7.19 20.19
N ILE A 32 -9.85 -6.92 19.82
CA ILE A 32 -10.59 -7.72 18.86
C ILE A 32 -10.89 -6.85 17.66
N LEU A 33 -10.37 -7.27 16.50
CA LEU A 33 -10.61 -6.64 15.22
C LEU A 33 -11.29 -7.62 14.28
N VAL A 34 -12.08 -7.07 13.35
CA VAL A 34 -12.63 -7.82 12.22
C VAL A 34 -12.17 -7.16 10.92
N ALA A 35 -11.83 -7.99 9.95
CA ALA A 35 -11.66 -7.54 8.58
C ALA A 35 -13.03 -7.33 7.94
N LEU A 36 -13.15 -6.30 7.11
CA LEU A 36 -14.40 -5.93 6.45
C LEU A 36 -14.47 -6.54 5.04
N ASP A 37 -15.68 -6.74 4.53
CA ASP A 37 -15.92 -7.06 3.11
C ASP A 37 -15.97 -5.77 2.25
N GLN A 38 -15.05 -4.87 2.53
CA GLN A 38 -14.79 -3.65 1.78
C GLN A 38 -13.28 -3.49 1.62
N PHE A 39 -12.84 -3.18 0.42
CA PHE A 39 -11.44 -3.31 0.05
C PHE A 39 -10.86 -2.02 -0.51
N VAL A 40 -9.54 -1.87 -0.33
CA VAL A 40 -8.70 -1.08 -1.20
C VAL A 40 -8.12 -2.01 -2.26
N THR A 41 -8.25 -1.62 -3.52
CA THR A 41 -7.71 -2.35 -4.67
C THR A 41 -6.54 -1.56 -5.25
N CYS A 42 -5.43 -2.23 -5.48
CA CYS A 42 -4.23 -1.69 -6.11
C CYS A 42 -3.96 -2.47 -7.40
N SER A 43 -3.97 -1.78 -8.53
CA SER A 43 -3.62 -2.33 -9.83
C SER A 43 -2.32 -1.72 -10.31
N ILE A 44 -1.38 -2.55 -10.75
CA ILE A 44 -0.04 -2.15 -11.20
C ILE A 44 0.28 -2.78 -12.55
N GLU A 45 0.89 -1.99 -13.42
CA GLU A 45 1.42 -2.43 -14.70
C GLU A 45 2.74 -1.72 -15.01
N GLU A 46 3.59 -2.34 -15.82
CA GLU A 46 4.83 -1.73 -16.27
C GLU A 46 4.52 -0.54 -17.18
N SER A 47 5.10 0.63 -16.88
CA SER A 47 4.89 1.81 -17.71
C SER A 47 5.64 1.68 -19.04
N ALA A 48 4.97 2.06 -20.12
CA ALA A 48 5.60 2.14 -21.44
C ALA A 48 6.43 3.44 -21.62
N ALA A 49 6.40 4.33 -20.64
CA ALA A 49 7.09 5.61 -20.64
C ALA A 49 8.24 5.64 -19.63
N GLU A 50 9.12 6.64 -19.75
CA GLU A 50 10.18 6.89 -18.75
C GLU A 50 9.65 7.56 -17.47
N VAL A 51 8.34 7.80 -17.40
CA VAL A 51 7.65 8.42 -16.28
C VAL A 51 6.51 7.50 -15.86
N GLY A 52 6.47 7.15 -14.59
CA GLY A 52 5.37 6.40 -13.99
C GLY A 52 4.30 7.32 -13.40
N LYS A 53 3.13 6.76 -13.13
CA LYS A 53 1.98 7.47 -12.56
C LYS A 53 1.42 6.71 -11.37
N ILE A 54 1.05 7.45 -10.32
CA ILE A 54 0.23 6.95 -9.23
C ILE A 54 -1.09 7.71 -9.28
N ILE A 55 -2.17 6.98 -9.47
CA ILE A 55 -3.52 7.54 -9.61
C ILE A 55 -4.39 6.96 -8.50
N SER A 56 -5.06 7.83 -7.76
CA SER A 56 -6.07 7.41 -6.79
C SER A 56 -7.39 8.12 -7.06
N ARG A 57 -8.46 7.34 -7.09
CA ARG A 57 -9.82 7.85 -7.29
C ARG A 57 -10.23 8.84 -6.20
N GLN A 58 -9.75 8.64 -4.97
CA GLN A 58 -9.98 9.54 -3.83
C GLN A 58 -9.45 10.96 -4.02
N TYR A 59 -8.42 11.11 -4.81
CA TYR A 59 -7.78 12.41 -5.09
C TYR A 59 -8.18 12.95 -6.46
N HIS A 60 -9.47 12.76 -6.85
CA HIS A 60 -10.05 13.29 -8.09
C HIS A 60 -9.27 12.89 -9.35
N ASN A 61 -8.68 11.71 -9.36
CA ASN A 61 -7.83 11.19 -10.44
C ASN A 61 -6.60 12.08 -10.74
N ASN A 62 -6.18 12.94 -9.83
CA ASN A 62 -4.92 13.64 -9.96
C ASN A 62 -3.78 12.61 -9.93
N ALA A 63 -3.06 12.51 -11.04
CA ALA A 63 -1.93 11.61 -11.16
C ALA A 63 -0.69 12.25 -10.52
N LEU A 64 -0.08 11.56 -9.58
CA LEU A 64 1.28 11.85 -9.17
C LEU A 64 2.23 11.25 -10.21
N GLN A 65 3.00 12.08 -10.89
CA GLN A 65 4.06 11.62 -11.78
C GLN A 65 5.35 11.37 -11.01
N TRP A 66 6.09 10.34 -11.43
CA TRP A 66 7.36 9.98 -10.83
C TRP A 66 8.32 9.43 -11.88
N TYR A 67 9.61 9.54 -11.63
CA TYR A 67 10.66 8.99 -12.48
C TYR A 67 11.80 8.40 -11.65
N ARG A 68 12.75 7.72 -12.29
CA ARG A 68 13.93 7.20 -11.62
C ARG A 68 15.15 8.07 -11.91
N LEU A 69 15.91 8.34 -10.84
CA LEU A 69 17.27 8.86 -10.94
C LEU A 69 18.21 7.76 -10.40
N GLY A 70 18.79 6.97 -11.29
CA GLY A 70 19.39 5.69 -10.94
C GLY A 70 18.36 4.74 -10.38
N GLU A 71 18.57 4.24 -9.16
CA GLU A 71 17.62 3.36 -8.47
C GLU A 71 16.60 4.11 -7.60
N GLN A 72 16.76 5.41 -7.43
CA GLN A 72 15.87 6.21 -6.60
C GLN A 72 14.61 6.62 -7.34
N MET A 73 13.46 6.45 -6.69
CA MET A 73 12.20 7.04 -7.09
C MET A 73 12.19 8.52 -6.75
N VAL A 74 11.93 9.38 -7.73
CA VAL A 74 11.81 10.83 -7.56
C VAL A 74 10.38 11.25 -7.86
N VAL A 75 9.77 11.97 -6.94
CA VAL A 75 8.42 12.53 -7.06
C VAL A 75 8.45 14.03 -6.82
N ASP A 76 7.56 14.77 -7.46
CA ASP A 76 7.32 16.17 -7.07
C ASP A 76 6.46 16.18 -5.81
N ASN A 77 7.09 16.46 -4.68
CA ASN A 77 6.56 16.17 -3.33
C ASN A 77 6.04 17.42 -2.61
N ARG A 78 5.38 18.33 -3.29
CA ARG A 78 4.68 19.43 -2.63
C ARG A 78 3.28 18.99 -2.24
N ASP A 79 3.01 18.84 -0.95
CA ASP A 79 1.70 18.45 -0.36
C ASP A 79 1.14 17.12 -0.90
N ASN A 80 1.84 16.02 -0.63
CA ASN A 80 1.57 14.73 -1.24
C ASN A 80 0.65 13.86 -0.35
N PRO A 81 -0.60 13.60 -0.77
CA PRO A 81 -1.52 12.73 -0.04
C PRO A 81 -1.17 11.23 -0.13
N PHE A 82 -0.13 10.86 -0.92
CA PHE A 82 0.25 9.48 -1.22
C PHE A 82 1.32 8.92 -0.27
N SER A 83 1.56 9.52 0.89
CA SER A 83 2.65 9.16 1.81
C SER A 83 2.71 7.65 2.14
N TYR A 84 1.56 7.02 2.43
CA TYR A 84 1.49 5.58 2.71
C TYR A 84 1.84 4.72 1.49
N ILE A 85 1.43 5.13 0.30
CA ILE A 85 1.75 4.44 -0.96
C ILE A 85 3.25 4.59 -1.27
N LEU A 86 3.81 5.79 -1.13
CA LEU A 86 5.23 6.03 -1.39
C LEU A 86 6.13 5.29 -0.41
N SER A 87 5.77 5.22 0.88
CA SER A 87 6.49 4.41 1.86
C SER A 87 6.39 2.92 1.53
N ALA A 88 5.22 2.42 1.13
CA ALA A 88 5.05 1.03 0.69
C ALA A 88 5.92 0.70 -0.53
N ILE A 89 6.01 1.61 -1.51
CA ILE A 89 6.89 1.46 -2.68
C ILE A 89 8.35 1.39 -2.22
N LYS A 90 8.81 2.37 -1.44
CA LYS A 90 10.19 2.45 -0.94
C LYS A 90 10.60 1.15 -0.24
N VAL A 91 9.84 0.72 0.76
CA VAL A 91 10.16 -0.46 1.57
C VAL A 91 10.15 -1.73 0.71
N THR A 92 9.17 -1.88 -0.18
CA THR A 92 9.08 -3.07 -1.03
C THR A 92 10.18 -3.10 -2.08
N GLU A 93 10.59 -1.97 -2.64
CA GLU A 93 11.70 -1.90 -3.59
C GLU A 93 13.06 -2.14 -2.92
N GLU A 94 13.27 -1.66 -1.69
CA GLU A 94 14.45 -2.03 -0.90
C GLU A 94 14.53 -3.54 -0.67
N TYR A 95 13.39 -4.17 -0.37
CA TYR A 95 13.31 -5.62 -0.24
C TYR A 95 13.54 -6.33 -1.58
N ALA A 96 13.00 -5.82 -2.70
CA ALA A 96 13.20 -6.37 -4.03
C ALA A 96 14.68 -6.38 -4.46
N ARG A 97 15.44 -5.34 -4.09
CA ARG A 97 16.89 -5.28 -4.33
C ARG A 97 17.65 -6.40 -3.63
N SER A 98 17.22 -6.83 -2.45
CA SER A 98 17.86 -7.95 -1.74
C SER A 98 17.76 -9.28 -2.52
N PHE A 99 16.82 -9.37 -3.46
CA PHE A 99 16.67 -10.49 -4.41
C PHE A 99 17.26 -10.20 -5.79
N ALA A 100 18.11 -9.16 -5.91
CA ALA A 100 18.68 -8.70 -7.18
C ALA A 100 17.64 -8.46 -8.28
N ARG A 101 16.45 -7.94 -7.90
CA ARG A 101 15.41 -7.57 -8.86
C ARG A 101 15.72 -6.20 -9.45
N GLU A 102 15.62 -6.12 -10.79
CA GLU A 102 15.70 -4.84 -11.49
C GLU A 102 14.46 -3.99 -11.18
N LEU A 103 14.68 -2.75 -10.79
CA LEU A 103 13.61 -1.80 -10.50
C LEU A 103 13.09 -1.18 -11.80
N ARG A 104 11.79 -1.34 -12.06
CA ARG A 104 11.10 -0.89 -13.27
C ARG A 104 10.23 0.31 -12.99
N ILE A 105 9.92 1.07 -14.04
CA ILE A 105 8.91 2.14 -13.97
C ILE A 105 7.54 1.51 -14.17
N PHE A 106 6.57 1.90 -13.36
CA PHE A 106 5.22 1.35 -13.37
C PHE A 106 4.17 2.44 -13.21
N ASP A 107 2.97 2.13 -13.64
CA ASP A 107 1.75 2.87 -13.36
C ASP A 107 0.96 2.14 -12.27
N LEU A 108 0.49 2.88 -11.27
CA LEU A 108 -0.23 2.37 -10.11
C LEU A 108 -1.60 3.05 -10.01
N HIS A 109 -2.65 2.24 -9.94
CA HIS A 109 -4.03 2.70 -9.78
C HIS A 109 -4.59 2.19 -8.46
N ILE A 110 -5.11 3.12 -7.65
CA ILE A 110 -5.73 2.82 -6.36
C ILE A 110 -7.22 3.15 -6.43
N ASP A 111 -8.05 2.18 -6.07
CA ASP A 111 -9.48 2.34 -5.85
C ASP A 111 -9.85 1.89 -4.44
N SER A 112 -10.72 2.62 -3.75
CA SER A 112 -11.06 2.35 -2.35
C SER A 112 -12.57 2.34 -2.16
N GLN A 113 -13.06 1.30 -1.48
CA GLN A 113 -14.42 1.20 -0.99
C GLN A 113 -14.56 1.67 0.47
N LEU A 114 -13.44 2.08 1.10
CA LEU A 114 -13.37 2.41 2.54
C LEU A 114 -13.60 3.89 2.85
N ASP A 115 -13.69 4.72 1.82
CA ASP A 115 -13.86 6.15 1.94
C ASP A 115 -15.17 6.59 1.29
N SER A 116 -15.75 7.67 1.80
CA SER A 116 -16.95 8.24 1.17
C SER A 116 -16.60 8.99 -0.12
N ASP A 117 -17.57 9.11 -1.01
CA ASP A 117 -17.46 9.95 -2.21
C ASP A 117 -17.15 11.42 -1.88
N SER A 118 -17.44 11.86 -0.66
CA SER A 118 -17.12 13.19 -0.12
C SER A 118 -15.73 13.30 0.50
N GLY A 119 -14.90 12.25 0.45
CA GLY A 119 -13.55 12.21 1.04
C GLY A 119 -13.51 12.10 2.57
N LYS A 120 -14.66 11.92 3.24
CA LYS A 120 -14.69 11.66 4.68
C LYS A 120 -14.17 10.25 4.98
N LYS A 121 -13.19 10.16 5.88
CA LYS A 121 -12.68 8.90 6.40
C LYS A 121 -13.63 8.34 7.45
N TYR A 122 -14.11 7.11 7.25
CA TYR A 122 -14.99 6.42 8.20
C TYR A 122 -14.23 5.73 9.35
N GLY A 123 -12.89 5.82 9.40
CA GLY A 123 -12.09 5.12 10.41
C GLY A 123 -11.95 3.60 10.14
N LEU A 124 -12.23 3.17 8.93
CA LEU A 124 -12.23 1.77 8.51
C LEU A 124 -10.84 1.22 8.16
N GLY A 125 -9.76 1.95 8.48
CA GLY A 125 -8.38 1.49 8.28
C GLY A 125 -7.89 1.61 6.83
N SER A 126 -8.34 2.63 6.09
CA SER A 126 -7.94 2.84 4.69
C SER A 126 -6.42 3.01 4.52
N SER A 127 -5.72 3.63 5.48
CA SER A 127 -4.26 3.77 5.46
C SER A 127 -3.54 2.42 5.50
N ALA A 128 -3.95 1.51 6.38
CA ALA A 128 -3.39 0.17 6.45
C ALA A 128 -3.74 -0.65 5.21
N ALA A 129 -5.00 -0.60 4.77
CA ALA A 129 -5.46 -1.33 3.60
C ALA A 129 -4.73 -0.90 2.32
N VAL A 130 -4.51 0.42 2.09
CA VAL A 130 -3.77 0.91 0.92
C VAL A 130 -2.30 0.49 0.98
N THR A 131 -1.68 0.56 2.17
CA THR A 131 -0.30 0.10 2.36
C THR A 131 -0.16 -1.38 2.01
N VAL A 132 -1.04 -2.24 2.56
CA VAL A 132 -1.01 -3.69 2.33
C VAL A 132 -1.30 -4.04 0.86
N ALA A 133 -2.31 -3.42 0.24
CA ALA A 133 -2.62 -3.65 -1.17
C ALA A 133 -1.45 -3.27 -2.09
N THR A 134 -0.78 -2.14 -1.79
CA THR A 134 0.40 -1.67 -2.54
C THR A 134 1.58 -2.63 -2.38
N VAL A 135 1.89 -3.07 -1.15
CA VAL A 135 2.95 -4.06 -0.89
C VAL A 135 2.67 -5.36 -1.64
N LYS A 136 1.44 -5.90 -1.56
CA LYS A 136 1.05 -7.12 -2.29
C LYS A 136 1.25 -6.96 -3.80
N ALA A 137 0.77 -5.87 -4.37
CA ALA A 137 0.87 -5.61 -5.81
C ALA A 137 2.33 -5.52 -6.27
N LEU A 138 3.19 -4.82 -5.53
CA LEU A 138 4.61 -4.70 -5.83
C LEU A 138 5.36 -6.03 -5.65
N CYS A 139 5.08 -6.79 -4.59
CA CYS A 139 5.67 -8.12 -4.41
C CYS A 139 5.34 -9.04 -5.60
N HIS A 140 4.10 -9.01 -6.08
CA HIS A 140 3.70 -9.77 -7.27
C HIS A 140 4.37 -9.22 -8.55
N PHE A 141 4.45 -7.89 -8.70
CA PHE A 141 5.06 -7.22 -9.85
C PHE A 141 6.55 -7.56 -9.99
N TYR A 142 7.28 -7.59 -8.88
CA TYR A 142 8.70 -7.97 -8.84
C TYR A 142 8.93 -9.48 -8.71
N ASN A 143 7.87 -10.31 -8.70
CA ASN A 143 7.93 -11.76 -8.50
C ASN A 143 8.75 -12.13 -7.24
N LEU A 144 8.45 -11.51 -6.12
CA LEU A 144 9.10 -11.78 -4.84
C LEU A 144 8.48 -13.02 -4.19
N PRO A 145 9.30 -13.96 -3.67
CA PRO A 145 8.81 -15.17 -3.00
C PRO A 145 8.42 -14.85 -1.55
N VAL A 146 7.31 -14.14 -1.34
CA VAL A 146 6.87 -13.67 -0.01
C VAL A 146 5.74 -14.51 0.57
N THR A 147 5.81 -14.75 1.86
CA THR A 147 4.74 -15.29 2.70
C THR A 147 3.82 -14.17 3.19
N LYS A 148 2.65 -14.52 3.77
CA LYS A 148 1.77 -13.53 4.44
C LYS A 148 2.51 -12.78 5.56
N ASP A 149 3.37 -13.46 6.31
CA ASP A 149 4.13 -12.84 7.41
C ASP A 149 5.17 -11.83 6.90
N GLU A 150 5.78 -12.08 5.76
CA GLU A 150 6.70 -11.12 5.13
C GLU A 150 5.94 -9.92 4.57
N ILE A 151 4.77 -10.12 3.97
CA ILE A 151 3.88 -9.03 3.56
C ILE A 151 3.48 -8.19 4.78
N PHE A 152 3.13 -8.82 5.90
CA PHE A 152 2.83 -8.11 7.14
C PHE A 152 4.01 -7.26 7.61
N LYS A 153 5.22 -7.82 7.64
CA LYS A 153 6.43 -7.09 8.07
C LYS A 153 6.72 -5.88 7.18
N LEU A 154 6.67 -6.06 5.86
CA LEU A 154 6.89 -4.98 4.90
C LEU A 154 5.84 -3.87 5.05
N ALA A 155 4.56 -4.26 5.14
CA ALA A 155 3.47 -3.32 5.31
C ALA A 155 3.52 -2.61 6.68
N ALA A 156 3.90 -3.32 7.75
CA ALA A 156 4.07 -2.76 9.08
C ALA A 156 5.18 -1.70 9.12
N ILE A 157 6.34 -1.98 8.52
CA ILE A 157 7.45 -1.01 8.42
C ILE A 157 6.98 0.23 7.65
N ALA A 158 6.40 0.03 6.46
CA ALA A 158 5.95 1.12 5.61
C ALA A 158 4.86 1.98 6.28
N HIS A 159 3.91 1.34 6.95
CA HIS A 159 2.84 2.05 7.66
C HIS A 159 3.38 2.84 8.86
N PHE A 160 4.30 2.22 9.64
CA PHE A 160 4.90 2.83 10.81
C PHE A 160 5.79 4.04 10.46
N GLU A 161 6.52 4.00 9.34
CA GLU A 161 7.32 5.16 8.85
C GLU A 161 6.45 6.42 8.69
N VAL A 162 5.19 6.27 8.30
CA VAL A 162 4.27 7.40 8.08
C VAL A 162 3.51 7.77 9.34
N GLN A 163 3.01 6.77 10.07
CA GLN A 163 2.14 6.99 11.22
C GLN A 163 2.90 7.27 12.51
N GLY A 164 4.11 6.72 12.67
CA GLY A 164 5.00 6.95 13.80
C GLY A 164 4.64 6.21 15.09
N ASN A 165 3.44 5.66 15.20
CA ASN A 165 2.97 4.93 16.38
C ASN A 165 1.82 3.98 16.05
N GLY A 166 1.36 3.18 17.01
CA GLY A 166 0.20 2.31 16.90
C GLY A 166 0.52 0.84 17.11
N SER A 167 -0.52 0.03 17.30
CA SER A 167 -0.41 -1.41 17.56
C SER A 167 -0.20 -2.27 16.30
N LEU A 168 -0.33 -1.69 15.10
CA LEU A 168 -0.34 -2.39 13.80
C LEU A 168 -1.47 -3.44 13.66
N GLY A 169 -2.48 -3.39 14.52
CA GLY A 169 -3.62 -4.29 14.45
C GLY A 169 -4.43 -4.12 13.15
N ASP A 170 -4.51 -2.89 12.64
CA ASP A 170 -5.12 -2.56 11.36
C ASP A 170 -4.37 -3.20 10.18
N VAL A 171 -3.03 -3.14 10.19
CA VAL A 171 -2.18 -3.81 9.20
C VAL A 171 -2.37 -5.32 9.27
N ALA A 172 -2.39 -5.90 10.48
CA ALA A 172 -2.62 -7.32 10.68
C ALA A 172 -4.00 -7.76 10.13
N ALA A 173 -5.06 -7.01 10.44
CA ALA A 173 -6.39 -7.30 9.90
C ALA A 173 -6.43 -7.23 8.37
N SER A 174 -5.72 -6.26 7.76
CA SER A 174 -5.65 -6.12 6.29
C SER A 174 -4.82 -7.22 5.60
N VAL A 175 -3.91 -7.89 6.31
CA VAL A 175 -3.08 -8.97 5.75
C VAL A 175 -3.72 -10.33 5.94
N TYR A 176 -4.25 -10.61 7.13
CA TYR A 176 -4.69 -11.95 7.54
C TYR A 176 -6.20 -12.18 7.41
N GLY A 177 -6.98 -11.10 7.32
CA GLY A 177 -8.43 -11.12 7.18
C GLY A 177 -8.98 -11.54 5.84
#